data_35e595d132261d5d443036a47ad32f30
#
_entry.id   35e595d132261d5d443036a47ad32f30
#
_cell.length_a   1.000
_cell.length_b   1.000
_cell.length_c   1.000
_cell.angle_alpha   90.00
_cell.angle_beta   90.00
_cell.angle_gamma   90.00
#
_symmetry.space_group_name_H-M   'P 1'
#
loop_
_entity.id
_entity.type
_entity.pdbx_description
1 polymer ?
#
loop_
_entity_poly.entity_id
_entity_poly.type
_entity_poly.pdbx_seq_one_letter_code
_entity_poly.pdbx_strand_id
1 'polypeptide(L)'
;MSATFSSLRYFNYRVWFGAALVANIGTWMQRVAQDWLVLTDLTENSGVAVGVVTALQFAPVLALSAWAGLLADRLPRRRLLMATQGAMGLLALGLGALVLSGHVQLWHVYLFAGLLGVVTAFDNPVRQTFVAEMVPSERLSNAVGLNSASFNAARLVGPGAAGLLIAVVGTGWIFVINGVTFAATIAALGLMRARELHAMPSAPRSKGQIREGIRYVRRRTDIVVIMVVVGVVSTFGLNFQLTSAMMARVEYGKGPEEYGILGSVLAIGSLTGALLAARRERPRVRLVIGSAFAFAVTTGVMALMPTYESFALACIPVGLASLTMMTAANSTIQMSVDPVMRGRVMSLYMIVFLGATPVGSPLVGWVAEVLGPRWAIGIGSITAALVSVGAAIWAVRRWNLQVRYRVLQRPRLLVRYLDAGTSAEDAARDETRRRLGADDAEDAARAA
;
A
#
# COMPACT_ATOMS: atom_id res chain seq x y z
N MET A 1 -5.72 -13.00 -28.11
CA MET A 1 -5.65 -12.54 -26.73
C MET A 1 -5.83 -11.03 -26.75
N SER A 2 -6.67 -10.48 -25.86
CA SER A 2 -6.84 -9.02 -25.76
C SER A 2 -5.51 -8.36 -25.38
N ALA A 3 -5.34 -7.08 -25.72
CA ALA A 3 -4.15 -6.31 -25.38
C ALA A 3 -3.83 -6.35 -23.87
N THR A 4 -4.86 -6.46 -23.04
CA THR A 4 -4.77 -6.53 -21.57
C THR A 4 -3.95 -7.73 -21.07
N PHE A 5 -4.04 -8.87 -21.72
CA PHE A 5 -3.36 -10.12 -21.29
C PHE A 5 -2.16 -10.49 -22.16
N SER A 6 -1.57 -9.51 -22.83
CA SER A 6 -0.50 -9.75 -23.83
C SER A 6 0.76 -10.36 -23.22
N SER A 7 1.12 -10.02 -21.97
CA SER A 7 2.29 -10.58 -21.27
C SER A 7 2.15 -12.08 -20.93
N LEU A 8 0.92 -12.61 -20.84
CA LEU A 8 0.70 -14.04 -20.59
C LEU A 8 1.05 -14.95 -21.80
N ARG A 9 1.42 -14.36 -22.94
CA ARG A 9 1.99 -15.11 -24.08
C ARG A 9 3.35 -15.71 -23.73
N TYR A 10 4.13 -15.05 -22.89
CA TYR A 10 5.46 -15.51 -22.49
C TYR A 10 5.33 -16.60 -21.45
N PHE A 11 5.92 -17.78 -21.74
CA PHE A 11 5.81 -18.96 -20.90
C PHE A 11 6.26 -18.68 -19.44
N ASN A 12 7.44 -18.08 -19.27
CA ASN A 12 8.00 -17.80 -17.96
C ASN A 12 7.07 -16.86 -17.15
N TYR A 13 6.55 -15.80 -17.79
CA TYR A 13 5.65 -14.87 -17.13
C TYR A 13 4.29 -15.51 -16.77
N ARG A 14 3.73 -16.33 -17.65
CA ARG A 14 2.45 -17.04 -17.39
C ARG A 14 2.54 -17.97 -16.19
N VAL A 15 3.61 -18.78 -16.13
CA VAL A 15 3.83 -19.70 -15.00
C VAL A 15 4.04 -18.91 -13.69
N TRP A 16 4.84 -17.85 -13.75
CA TRP A 16 5.04 -16.93 -12.63
C TRP A 16 3.74 -16.31 -12.15
N PHE A 17 2.95 -15.72 -13.06
CA PHE A 17 1.71 -15.02 -12.73
C PHE A 17 0.71 -15.93 -12.00
N GLY A 18 0.51 -17.15 -12.49
CA GLY A 18 -0.38 -18.13 -11.85
C GLY A 18 0.08 -18.49 -10.44
N ALA A 19 1.36 -18.84 -10.28
CA ALA A 19 1.94 -19.19 -8.98
C ALA A 19 1.95 -18.00 -8.01
N ALA A 20 2.30 -16.80 -8.49
CA ALA A 20 2.32 -15.59 -7.69
C ALA A 20 0.91 -15.19 -7.21
N LEU A 21 -0.13 -15.36 -8.02
CA LEU A 21 -1.51 -15.13 -7.62
C LEU A 21 -1.91 -16.03 -6.45
N VAL A 22 -1.63 -17.34 -6.57
CA VAL A 22 -1.94 -18.33 -5.52
C VAL A 22 -1.15 -18.01 -4.24
N ALA A 23 0.16 -17.73 -4.35
CA ALA A 23 1.00 -17.39 -3.19
C ALA A 23 0.58 -16.07 -2.54
N ASN A 24 0.15 -15.08 -3.32
CA ASN A 24 -0.37 -13.83 -2.77
C ASN A 24 -1.67 -14.06 -1.98
N ILE A 25 -2.59 -14.89 -2.50
CA ILE A 25 -3.82 -15.27 -1.76
C ILE A 25 -3.45 -15.96 -0.46
N GLY A 26 -2.57 -16.98 -0.49
CA GLY A 26 -2.09 -17.67 0.71
C GLY A 26 -1.44 -16.73 1.73
N THR A 27 -0.65 -15.77 1.28
CA THR A 27 -0.01 -14.78 2.15
C THR A 27 -1.04 -13.87 2.83
N TRP A 28 -2.09 -13.41 2.14
CA TRP A 28 -3.17 -12.64 2.74
C TRP A 28 -4.00 -13.47 3.71
N MET A 29 -4.24 -14.74 3.39
CA MET A 29 -4.89 -15.69 4.30
C MET A 29 -4.08 -15.88 5.58
N GLN A 30 -2.77 -16.11 5.47
CA GLN A 30 -1.88 -16.27 6.63
C GLN A 30 -1.90 -15.07 7.55
N ARG A 31 -1.92 -13.84 7.02
CA ARG A 31 -1.99 -12.62 7.85
C ARG A 31 -3.25 -12.61 8.70
N VAL A 32 -4.40 -12.87 8.10
CA VAL A 32 -5.67 -12.95 8.83
C VAL A 32 -5.64 -14.02 9.90
N ALA A 33 -5.14 -15.22 9.56
CA ALA A 33 -5.03 -16.33 10.51
C ALA A 33 -4.06 -16.02 11.66
N GLN A 34 -2.97 -15.33 11.38
CA GLN A 34 -1.97 -14.98 12.39
C GLN A 34 -2.51 -13.94 13.37
N ASP A 35 -3.19 -12.88 12.87
CA ASP A 35 -3.81 -11.87 13.71
C ASP A 35 -4.92 -12.49 14.58
N TRP A 36 -5.74 -13.37 13.99
CA TRP A 36 -6.81 -14.07 14.70
C TRP A 36 -6.27 -15.03 15.76
N LEU A 37 -5.28 -15.87 15.42
CA LEU A 37 -4.61 -16.78 16.35
C LEU A 37 -4.06 -16.04 17.58
N VAL A 38 -3.37 -14.92 17.36
CA VAL A 38 -2.81 -14.11 18.45
C VAL A 38 -3.90 -13.52 19.31
N LEU A 39 -4.95 -13.00 18.68
CA LEU A 39 -6.03 -12.29 19.38
C LEU A 39 -6.90 -13.24 20.22
N THR A 40 -7.23 -14.43 19.68
CA THR A 40 -8.23 -15.32 20.29
C THR A 40 -7.65 -16.50 21.05
N ASP A 41 -6.60 -17.13 20.50
CA ASP A 41 -6.12 -18.40 21.01
C ASP A 41 -4.90 -18.24 21.95
N LEU A 42 -4.08 -17.20 21.73
CA LEU A 42 -2.82 -17.01 22.48
C LEU A 42 -2.87 -15.87 23.48
N THR A 43 -3.86 -14.97 23.37
CA THR A 43 -4.03 -13.84 24.30
C THR A 43 -5.53 -13.61 24.59
N GLU A 44 -5.82 -12.93 25.68
CA GLU A 44 -7.18 -12.52 26.01
C GLU A 44 -7.58 -11.22 25.29
N ASN A 45 -7.58 -11.29 23.94
CA ASN A 45 -7.86 -10.17 23.03
C ASN A 45 -6.84 -9.01 23.13
N SER A 46 -5.54 -9.31 23.28
CA SER A 46 -4.50 -8.27 23.34
C SER A 46 -4.22 -7.63 21.97
N GLY A 47 -4.62 -6.38 21.84
CA GLY A 47 -4.29 -5.54 20.69
C GLY A 47 -2.81 -5.23 20.59
N VAL A 48 -2.12 -5.11 21.75
CA VAL A 48 -0.66 -4.93 21.78
C VAL A 48 0.07 -6.10 21.15
N ALA A 49 -0.34 -7.34 21.49
CA ALA A 49 0.28 -8.55 20.96
C ALA A 49 0.17 -8.61 19.42
N VAL A 50 -1.01 -8.32 18.86
CA VAL A 50 -1.21 -8.24 17.40
C VAL A 50 -0.38 -7.11 16.79
N GLY A 51 -0.31 -5.95 17.45
CA GLY A 51 0.51 -4.82 17.04
C GLY A 51 2.01 -5.15 16.99
N VAL A 52 2.51 -5.89 17.98
CA VAL A 52 3.92 -6.35 18.04
C VAL A 52 4.22 -7.34 16.92
N VAL A 53 3.31 -8.29 16.64
CA VAL A 53 3.46 -9.21 15.50
C VAL A 53 3.61 -8.42 14.19
N THR A 54 2.73 -7.46 13.97
CA THR A 54 2.80 -6.59 12.78
C THR A 54 4.10 -5.80 12.75
N ALA A 55 4.53 -5.25 13.88
CA ALA A 55 5.81 -4.53 13.98
C ALA A 55 7.00 -5.41 13.61
N LEU A 56 7.05 -6.64 14.12
CA LEU A 56 8.10 -7.62 13.82
C LEU A 56 8.13 -8.05 12.36
N GLN A 57 6.99 -8.07 11.66
CA GLN A 57 6.95 -8.35 10.22
C GLN A 57 7.54 -7.21 9.38
N PHE A 58 7.37 -5.96 9.79
CA PHE A 58 7.77 -4.80 8.98
C PHE A 58 9.11 -4.18 9.40
N ALA A 59 9.50 -4.25 10.68
CA ALA A 59 10.74 -3.68 11.17
C ALA A 59 12.00 -4.26 10.48
N PRO A 60 12.13 -5.58 10.26
CA PRO A 60 13.27 -6.12 9.50
C PRO A 60 13.30 -5.65 8.05
N VAL A 61 12.12 -5.49 7.40
CA VAL A 61 12.04 -4.97 6.03
C VAL A 61 12.64 -3.56 5.97
N LEU A 62 12.30 -2.71 6.94
CA LEU A 62 12.85 -1.36 7.02
C LEU A 62 14.36 -1.37 7.27
N ALA A 63 14.81 -2.15 8.25
CA ALA A 63 16.21 -2.21 8.67
C ALA A 63 17.13 -2.81 7.59
N LEU A 64 16.67 -3.84 6.90
CA LEU A 64 17.48 -4.63 5.96
C LEU A 64 17.30 -4.26 4.50
N SER A 65 16.35 -3.37 4.13
CA SER A 65 16.03 -3.04 2.74
C SER A 65 17.26 -2.58 1.92
N ALA A 66 18.15 -1.82 2.52
CA ALA A 66 19.38 -1.36 1.87
C ALA A 66 20.33 -2.51 1.52
N TRP A 67 20.51 -3.45 2.47
CA TRP A 67 21.34 -4.65 2.30
C TRP A 67 20.70 -5.63 1.33
N ALA A 68 19.40 -5.82 1.45
CA ALA A 68 18.60 -6.69 0.59
C ALA A 68 18.70 -6.29 -0.88
N GLY A 69 18.60 -4.98 -1.16
CA GLY A 69 18.79 -4.48 -2.50
C GLY A 69 20.19 -4.72 -3.06
N LEU A 70 21.24 -4.63 -2.21
CA LEU A 70 22.62 -4.91 -2.62
C LEU A 70 22.81 -6.40 -2.96
N LEU A 71 22.22 -7.29 -2.17
CA LEU A 71 22.30 -8.74 -2.40
C LEU A 71 21.51 -9.15 -3.64
N ALA A 72 20.33 -8.53 -3.87
CA ALA A 72 19.51 -8.73 -5.05
C ALA A 72 20.24 -8.39 -6.36
N ASP A 73 21.16 -7.42 -6.32
CA ASP A 73 21.96 -7.02 -7.48
C ASP A 73 23.14 -7.97 -7.76
N ARG A 74 23.60 -8.74 -6.75
CA ARG A 74 24.79 -9.60 -6.84
C ARG A 74 24.47 -11.08 -7.10
N LEU A 75 23.30 -11.55 -6.70
CA LEU A 75 22.94 -12.96 -6.79
C LEU A 75 21.99 -13.21 -7.96
N PRO A 76 22.00 -14.41 -8.56
CA PRO A 76 21.02 -14.82 -9.56
C PRO A 76 19.60 -14.72 -8.96
N ARG A 77 18.80 -13.78 -9.46
CA ARG A 77 17.47 -13.43 -8.89
C ARG A 77 16.56 -14.64 -8.77
N ARG A 78 16.53 -15.53 -9.77
CA ARG A 78 15.75 -16.77 -9.73
C ARG A 78 16.13 -17.66 -8.54
N ARG A 79 17.44 -17.87 -8.27
CA ARG A 79 17.90 -18.68 -7.14
C ARG A 79 17.58 -18.03 -5.81
N LEU A 80 17.76 -16.72 -5.73
CA LEU A 80 17.44 -15.95 -4.52
C LEU A 80 15.95 -16.03 -4.22
N LEU A 81 15.07 -15.88 -5.23
CA LEU A 81 13.63 -16.07 -5.06
C LEU A 81 13.28 -17.50 -4.62
N MET A 82 13.91 -18.51 -5.19
CA MET A 82 13.67 -19.91 -4.74
C MET A 82 14.05 -20.08 -3.26
N ALA A 83 15.16 -19.50 -2.82
CA ALA A 83 15.60 -19.57 -1.42
C ALA A 83 14.65 -18.79 -0.49
N THR A 84 14.24 -17.57 -0.85
CA THR A 84 13.32 -16.77 -0.02
C THR A 84 11.93 -17.40 0.05
N GLN A 85 11.39 -17.88 -1.07
CA GLN A 85 10.11 -18.58 -1.11
C GLN A 85 10.16 -19.90 -0.32
N GLY A 86 11.29 -20.63 -0.38
CA GLY A 86 11.52 -21.82 0.43
C GLY A 86 11.54 -21.52 1.93
N ALA A 87 12.25 -20.46 2.32
CA ALA A 87 12.29 -20.02 3.71
C ALA A 87 10.89 -19.60 4.20
N MET A 88 10.14 -18.81 3.41
CA MET A 88 8.76 -18.44 3.74
C MET A 88 7.85 -19.66 3.89
N GLY A 89 7.97 -20.62 2.98
CA GLY A 89 7.22 -21.88 3.04
C GLY A 89 7.54 -22.70 4.29
N LEU A 90 8.81 -22.85 4.63
CA LEU A 90 9.24 -23.55 5.85
C LEU A 90 8.76 -22.84 7.13
N LEU A 91 8.81 -21.50 7.16
CA LEU A 91 8.28 -20.73 8.28
C LEU A 91 6.76 -20.92 8.41
N ALA A 92 6.03 -20.90 7.30
CA ALA A 92 4.58 -21.12 7.32
C ALA A 92 4.24 -22.54 7.80
N LEU A 93 4.91 -23.57 7.27
CA LEU A 93 4.71 -24.97 7.68
C LEU A 93 5.11 -25.19 9.15
N GLY A 94 6.23 -24.58 9.59
CA GLY A 94 6.69 -24.69 10.97
C GLY A 94 5.69 -24.07 11.96
N LEU A 95 5.17 -22.88 11.66
CA LEU A 95 4.14 -22.27 12.50
C LEU A 95 2.84 -23.09 12.45
N GLY A 96 2.43 -23.56 11.27
CA GLY A 96 1.27 -24.43 11.12
C GLY A 96 1.37 -25.71 11.93
N ALA A 97 2.53 -26.37 11.92
CA ALA A 97 2.78 -27.57 12.72
C ALA A 97 2.71 -27.31 14.23
N LEU A 98 3.26 -26.17 14.71
CA LEU A 98 3.17 -25.77 16.10
C LEU A 98 1.71 -25.51 16.53
N VAL A 99 0.93 -24.84 15.67
CA VAL A 99 -0.49 -24.60 15.95
C VAL A 99 -1.29 -25.89 16.00
N LEU A 100 -1.11 -26.76 15.00
CA LEU A 100 -1.83 -28.04 14.90
C LEU A 100 -1.46 -29.03 16.02
N SER A 101 -0.22 -28.96 16.52
CA SER A 101 0.22 -29.78 17.66
C SER A 101 -0.26 -29.26 19.02
N GLY A 102 -0.87 -28.07 19.08
CA GLY A 102 -1.31 -27.44 20.33
C GLY A 102 -0.17 -26.88 21.21
N HIS A 103 1.08 -26.86 20.71
CA HIS A 103 2.24 -26.37 21.47
C HIS A 103 2.62 -24.91 21.14
N VAL A 104 1.81 -24.24 20.33
CA VAL A 104 2.06 -22.83 19.97
C VAL A 104 1.94 -21.92 21.18
N GLN A 105 2.90 -20.99 21.30
CA GLN A 105 2.92 -19.93 22.31
C GLN A 105 3.16 -18.59 21.61
N LEU A 106 2.83 -17.49 22.25
CA LEU A 106 2.92 -16.14 21.69
C LEU A 106 4.34 -15.82 21.18
N TRP A 107 5.39 -16.21 21.93
CA TRP A 107 6.77 -15.93 21.51
C TRP A 107 7.17 -16.68 20.22
N HIS A 108 6.57 -17.86 19.96
CA HIS A 108 6.79 -18.56 18.68
C HIS A 108 6.27 -17.68 17.53
N VAL A 109 5.05 -17.12 17.68
CA VAL A 109 4.48 -16.24 16.65
C VAL A 109 5.34 -15.01 16.43
N TYR A 110 5.88 -14.39 17.50
CA TYR A 110 6.82 -13.28 17.41
C TYR A 110 8.09 -13.65 16.66
N LEU A 111 8.69 -14.80 16.98
CA LEU A 111 9.89 -15.30 16.30
C LEU A 111 9.63 -15.52 14.81
N PHE A 112 8.54 -16.24 14.47
CA PHE A 112 8.19 -16.52 13.08
C PHE A 112 7.83 -15.25 12.30
N ALA A 113 7.17 -14.29 12.93
CA ALA A 113 6.86 -12.96 12.34
C ALA A 113 8.15 -12.19 12.02
N GLY A 114 9.10 -12.14 12.96
CA GLY A 114 10.40 -11.49 12.76
C GLY A 114 11.23 -12.15 11.66
N LEU A 115 11.32 -13.48 11.66
CA LEU A 115 12.00 -14.24 10.62
C LEU A 115 11.34 -14.05 9.24
N LEU A 116 10.01 -14.06 9.18
CA LEU A 116 9.27 -13.76 7.95
C LEU A 116 9.57 -12.35 7.45
N GLY A 117 9.65 -11.36 8.36
CA GLY A 117 10.06 -10.00 8.04
C GLY A 117 11.46 -9.93 7.44
N VAL A 118 12.43 -10.66 8.01
CA VAL A 118 13.80 -10.76 7.46
C VAL A 118 13.77 -11.33 6.04
N VAL A 119 13.10 -12.45 5.83
CA VAL A 119 13.02 -13.10 4.49
C VAL A 119 12.31 -12.18 3.49
N THR A 120 11.23 -11.51 3.92
CA THR A 120 10.47 -10.56 3.09
C THR A 120 11.32 -9.36 2.66
N ALA A 121 12.24 -8.90 3.50
CA ALA A 121 13.17 -7.82 3.16
C ALA A 121 14.02 -8.14 1.93
N PHE A 122 14.42 -9.40 1.77
CA PHE A 122 15.19 -9.86 0.61
C PHE A 122 14.29 -10.25 -0.58
N ASP A 123 13.11 -10.82 -0.33
CA ASP A 123 12.18 -11.26 -1.38
C ASP A 123 11.62 -10.08 -2.19
N ASN A 124 11.16 -9.02 -1.54
CA ASN A 124 10.46 -7.91 -2.16
C ASN A 124 11.22 -7.23 -3.31
N PRO A 125 12.47 -6.77 -3.16
CA PRO A 125 13.20 -6.10 -4.23
C PRO A 125 13.50 -7.05 -5.40
N VAL A 126 13.79 -8.33 -5.10
CA VAL A 126 14.07 -9.34 -6.12
C VAL A 126 12.82 -9.65 -6.93
N ARG A 127 11.69 -9.85 -6.27
CA ARG A 127 10.40 -10.12 -6.91
C ARG A 127 9.98 -9.00 -7.86
N GLN A 128 10.14 -7.74 -7.44
CA GLN A 128 9.77 -6.58 -8.27
C GLN A 128 10.65 -6.47 -9.53
N THR A 129 11.95 -6.70 -9.39
CA THR A 129 12.88 -6.60 -10.52
C THR A 129 12.84 -7.82 -11.45
N PHE A 130 12.54 -9.00 -10.93
CA PHE A 130 12.51 -10.25 -11.71
C PHE A 130 11.39 -10.27 -12.76
N VAL A 131 10.28 -9.54 -12.54
CA VAL A 131 9.21 -9.40 -13.55
C VAL A 131 9.76 -8.86 -14.87
N ALA A 132 10.71 -7.94 -14.82
CA ALA A 132 11.31 -7.37 -16.03
C ALA A 132 12.20 -8.35 -16.81
N GLU A 133 12.70 -9.42 -16.18
CA GLU A 133 13.47 -10.46 -16.86
C GLU A 133 12.59 -11.46 -17.66
N MET A 134 11.29 -11.51 -17.35
CA MET A 134 10.37 -12.52 -17.94
C MET A 134 9.68 -12.05 -19.22
N VAL A 135 9.73 -10.75 -19.52
CA VAL A 135 9.07 -10.15 -20.69
C VAL A 135 9.97 -9.14 -21.37
N PRO A 136 9.83 -8.93 -22.69
CA PRO A 136 10.50 -7.83 -23.38
C PRO A 136 10.09 -6.45 -22.84
N SER A 137 10.96 -5.44 -23.05
CA SER A 137 10.77 -4.06 -22.55
C SER A 137 9.43 -3.43 -22.96
N GLU A 138 8.95 -3.71 -24.20
CA GLU A 138 7.68 -3.21 -24.74
C GLU A 138 6.45 -3.76 -23.99
N ARG A 139 6.60 -4.88 -23.28
CA ARG A 139 5.53 -5.54 -22.53
C ARG A 139 5.65 -5.37 -21.01
N LEU A 140 6.72 -4.74 -20.54
CA LEU A 140 6.99 -4.56 -19.12
C LEU A 140 5.83 -3.85 -18.39
N SER A 141 5.29 -2.78 -18.97
CA SER A 141 4.17 -2.04 -18.38
C SER A 141 2.92 -2.93 -18.19
N ASN A 142 2.63 -3.79 -19.17
CA ASN A 142 1.53 -4.74 -19.08
C ASN A 142 1.78 -5.81 -18.01
N ALA A 143 2.99 -6.36 -17.92
CA ALA A 143 3.36 -7.34 -16.90
C ALA A 143 3.28 -6.75 -15.49
N VAL A 144 3.78 -5.54 -15.27
CA VAL A 144 3.67 -4.82 -13.98
C VAL A 144 2.20 -4.56 -13.62
N GLY A 145 1.39 -4.15 -14.60
CA GLY A 145 -0.06 -3.95 -14.41
C GLY A 145 -0.78 -5.24 -14.00
N LEU A 146 -0.50 -6.35 -14.66
CA LEU A 146 -1.06 -7.66 -14.31
C LEU A 146 -0.59 -8.15 -12.92
N ASN A 147 0.68 -7.93 -12.58
CA ASN A 147 1.20 -8.28 -11.25
C ASN A 147 0.51 -7.46 -10.15
N SER A 148 0.26 -6.17 -10.39
CA SER A 148 -0.52 -5.32 -9.48
C SER A 148 -1.97 -5.78 -9.37
N ALA A 149 -2.59 -6.18 -10.48
CA ALA A 149 -3.94 -6.74 -10.48
C ALA A 149 -4.02 -8.04 -9.68
N SER A 150 -3.04 -8.95 -9.84
CA SER A 150 -2.91 -10.19 -9.05
C SER A 150 -2.82 -9.90 -7.55
N PHE A 151 -1.99 -8.94 -7.15
CA PHE A 151 -1.84 -8.55 -5.74
C PHE A 151 -3.15 -8.00 -5.16
N ASN A 152 -3.85 -7.13 -5.91
CA ASN A 152 -5.13 -6.59 -5.45
C ASN A 152 -6.26 -7.63 -5.43
N ALA A 153 -6.29 -8.56 -6.38
CA ALA A 153 -7.21 -9.69 -6.37
C ALA A 153 -6.99 -10.58 -5.14
N ALA A 154 -5.73 -10.88 -4.81
CA ALA A 154 -5.37 -11.63 -3.62
C ALA A 154 -5.76 -10.91 -2.32
N ARG A 155 -5.57 -9.58 -2.27
CA ARG A 155 -5.98 -8.74 -1.14
C ARG A 155 -7.50 -8.72 -0.95
N LEU A 156 -8.25 -8.85 -2.04
CA LEU A 156 -9.72 -8.91 -2.01
C LEU A 156 -10.23 -10.30 -1.57
N VAL A 157 -9.68 -11.35 -2.15
CA VAL A 157 -10.17 -12.73 -1.94
C VAL A 157 -9.57 -13.36 -0.68
N GLY A 158 -8.29 -13.09 -0.39
CA GLY A 158 -7.53 -13.76 0.67
C GLY A 158 -8.17 -13.64 2.05
N PRO A 159 -8.50 -12.44 2.54
CA PRO A 159 -9.09 -12.29 3.87
C PRO A 159 -10.43 -13.02 4.01
N GLY A 160 -11.34 -12.89 3.04
CA GLY A 160 -12.62 -13.59 3.06
C GLY A 160 -12.46 -15.10 3.04
N ALA A 161 -11.58 -15.62 2.17
CA ALA A 161 -11.26 -17.05 2.13
C ALA A 161 -10.64 -17.53 3.46
N ALA A 162 -9.77 -16.73 4.07
CA ALA A 162 -9.18 -17.06 5.36
C ALA A 162 -10.24 -17.17 6.45
N GLY A 163 -11.12 -16.17 6.57
CA GLY A 163 -12.16 -16.17 7.58
C GLY A 163 -13.04 -17.41 7.51
N LEU A 164 -13.53 -17.74 6.29
CA LEU A 164 -14.34 -18.93 6.06
C LEU A 164 -13.60 -20.24 6.40
N LEU A 165 -12.34 -20.35 5.97
CA LEU A 165 -11.55 -21.56 6.23
C LEU A 165 -11.16 -21.70 7.69
N ILE A 166 -10.82 -20.60 8.38
CA ILE A 166 -10.53 -20.63 9.82
C ILE A 166 -11.71 -21.17 10.61
N ALA A 167 -12.95 -20.79 10.28
CA ALA A 167 -14.15 -21.28 10.93
C ALA A 167 -14.37 -22.78 10.76
N VAL A 168 -13.91 -23.37 9.63
CA VAL A 168 -14.13 -24.78 9.33
C VAL A 168 -12.97 -25.66 9.79
N VAL A 169 -11.71 -25.24 9.54
CA VAL A 169 -10.52 -26.07 9.75
C VAL A 169 -9.53 -25.49 10.76
N GLY A 170 -9.80 -24.28 11.29
CA GLY A 170 -8.92 -23.61 12.23
C GLY A 170 -7.73 -22.88 11.59
N THR A 171 -7.03 -22.09 12.44
CA THR A 171 -5.92 -21.25 12.00
C THR A 171 -4.70 -22.04 11.52
N GLY A 172 -4.42 -23.19 12.11
CA GLY A 172 -3.25 -24.04 11.80
C GLY A 172 -3.18 -24.48 10.35
N TRP A 173 -4.32 -24.89 9.79
CA TRP A 173 -4.39 -25.31 8.40
C TRP A 173 -4.14 -24.18 7.40
N ILE A 174 -4.47 -22.95 7.76
CA ILE A 174 -4.19 -21.79 6.90
C ILE A 174 -2.67 -21.62 6.69
N PHE A 175 -1.86 -21.81 7.73
CA PHE A 175 -0.40 -21.76 7.62
C PHE A 175 0.13 -22.88 6.75
N VAL A 176 -0.41 -24.09 6.87
CA VAL A 176 -0.05 -25.24 6.02
C VAL A 176 -0.40 -24.96 4.55
N ILE A 177 -1.63 -24.49 4.28
CA ILE A 177 -2.06 -24.13 2.93
C ILE A 177 -1.11 -23.09 2.34
N ASN A 178 -0.76 -22.03 3.08
CA ASN A 178 0.17 -21.04 2.57
C ASN A 178 1.58 -21.62 2.33
N GLY A 179 2.06 -22.51 3.18
CA GLY A 179 3.31 -23.24 2.96
C GLY A 179 3.31 -24.00 1.63
N VAL A 180 2.20 -24.65 1.28
CA VAL A 180 2.01 -25.35 -0.01
C VAL A 180 1.98 -24.34 -1.18
N THR A 181 1.38 -23.15 -1.02
CA THR A 181 1.40 -22.15 -2.10
C THR A 181 2.80 -21.65 -2.41
N PHE A 182 3.70 -21.56 -1.43
CA PHE A 182 5.11 -21.27 -1.65
C PHE A 182 5.83 -22.38 -2.40
N ALA A 183 5.51 -23.66 -2.12
CA ALA A 183 6.04 -24.78 -2.88
C ALA A 183 5.62 -24.72 -4.37
N ALA A 184 4.38 -24.32 -4.66
CA ALA A 184 3.92 -24.07 -6.02
C ALA A 184 4.71 -22.95 -6.71
N THR A 185 5.07 -21.88 -5.99
CA THR A 185 5.92 -20.81 -6.52
C THR A 185 7.34 -21.28 -6.82
N ILE A 186 7.92 -22.13 -5.96
CA ILE A 186 9.25 -22.73 -6.19
C ILE A 186 9.19 -23.65 -7.42
N ALA A 187 8.16 -24.47 -7.54
CA ALA A 187 7.97 -25.32 -8.71
C ALA A 187 7.85 -24.50 -10.00
N ALA A 188 7.08 -23.41 -9.96
CA ALA A 188 6.97 -22.47 -11.08
C ALA A 188 8.32 -21.87 -11.48
N LEU A 189 9.11 -21.42 -10.50
CA LEU A 189 10.48 -20.94 -10.74
C LEU A 189 11.38 -22.04 -11.30
N GLY A 190 11.21 -23.30 -10.85
CA GLY A 190 11.92 -24.46 -11.36
C GLY A 190 11.61 -24.77 -12.83
N LEU A 191 10.35 -24.63 -13.23
CA LEU A 191 9.86 -24.90 -14.60
C LEU A 191 10.24 -23.82 -15.61
N MET A 192 10.69 -22.63 -15.16
CA MET A 192 11.06 -21.54 -16.06
C MET A 192 12.22 -21.90 -16.98
N ARG A 193 12.10 -21.49 -18.23
CA ARG A 193 13.12 -21.65 -19.26
C ARG A 193 14.17 -20.56 -19.10
N ALA A 194 15.33 -20.90 -18.54
CA ALA A 194 16.41 -19.93 -18.24
C ALA A 194 16.92 -19.21 -19.48
N ARG A 195 16.87 -19.84 -20.66
CA ARG A 195 17.30 -19.25 -21.94
C ARG A 195 16.37 -18.12 -22.43
N GLU A 196 15.13 -18.06 -21.95
CA GLU A 196 14.14 -17.05 -22.31
C GLU A 196 14.10 -15.90 -21.31
N LEU A 197 15.00 -15.87 -20.30
CA LEU A 197 15.12 -14.75 -19.35
C LEU A 197 16.02 -13.67 -19.93
N HIS A 198 15.56 -12.42 -19.84
CA HIS A 198 16.29 -11.24 -20.32
C HIS A 198 17.16 -10.71 -19.19
N ALA A 199 18.49 -10.68 -19.40
CA ALA A 199 19.41 -10.10 -18.42
C ALA A 199 19.18 -8.57 -18.32
N MET A 200 18.94 -8.10 -17.11
CA MET A 200 18.80 -6.66 -16.83
C MET A 200 20.11 -6.11 -16.25
N PRO A 201 20.64 -4.99 -16.79
CA PRO A 201 21.82 -4.35 -16.24
C PRO A 201 21.55 -3.83 -14.82
N SER A 202 22.48 -4.07 -13.90
CA SER A 202 22.42 -3.48 -12.56
C SER A 202 22.78 -1.99 -12.62
N ALA A 203 21.95 -1.15 -12.00
CA ALA A 203 22.22 0.29 -11.94
C ALA A 203 23.41 0.59 -11.02
N PRO A 204 24.39 1.43 -11.42
CA PRO A 204 25.51 1.80 -10.56
C PRO A 204 25.02 2.61 -9.36
N ARG A 205 25.43 2.21 -8.17
CA ARG A 205 25.14 2.92 -6.92
C ARG A 205 26.36 3.71 -6.45
N SER A 206 26.12 4.98 -6.06
CA SER A 206 27.16 5.83 -5.48
C SER A 206 26.97 5.99 -3.96
N LYS A 207 28.06 6.22 -3.23
CA LYS A 207 28.02 6.49 -1.77
C LYS A 207 27.36 7.85 -1.52
N GLY A 208 26.58 7.98 -0.44
CA GLY A 208 25.98 9.27 -0.02
C GLY A 208 24.60 9.61 -0.57
N GLN A 209 23.97 8.74 -1.35
CA GLN A 209 22.68 8.97 -1.99
C GLN A 209 21.53 9.33 -1.02
N ILE A 210 21.51 8.71 0.16
CA ILE A 210 20.46 8.99 1.18
C ILE A 210 20.59 10.41 1.71
N ARG A 211 21.82 10.85 2.04
CA ARG A 211 22.06 12.22 2.55
C ARG A 211 21.70 13.30 1.53
N GLU A 212 22.00 13.02 0.27
CA GLU A 212 21.64 13.92 -0.85
C GLU A 212 20.11 13.96 -1.05
N GLY A 213 19.43 12.81 -0.98
CA GLY A 213 17.97 12.73 -1.00
C GLY A 213 17.33 13.53 0.13
N ILE A 214 17.81 13.39 1.37
CA ILE A 214 17.33 14.18 2.52
C ILE A 214 17.53 15.68 2.30
N ARG A 215 18.69 16.08 1.78
CA ARG A 215 18.97 17.51 1.47
C ARG A 215 18.04 18.04 0.40
N TYR A 216 17.75 17.27 -0.63
CA TYR A 216 16.81 17.62 -1.69
C TYR A 216 15.38 17.76 -1.13
N VAL A 217 14.89 16.77 -0.38
CA VAL A 217 13.55 16.79 0.24
C VAL A 217 13.37 18.00 1.15
N ARG A 218 14.37 18.32 2.00
CA ARG A 218 14.31 19.48 2.93
C ARG A 218 14.12 20.81 2.21
N ARG A 219 14.55 20.92 0.96
CA ARG A 219 14.37 22.14 0.12
C ARG A 219 13.04 22.15 -0.62
N ARG A 220 12.35 21.03 -0.70
CA ARG A 220 11.09 20.84 -1.41
C ARG A 220 9.95 20.67 -0.40
N THR A 221 9.36 21.78 -0.05
CA THR A 221 8.32 21.86 0.97
C THR A 221 7.03 21.11 0.60
N ASP A 222 6.72 21.01 -0.69
CA ASP A 222 5.63 20.19 -1.23
C ASP A 222 5.83 18.69 -0.91
N ILE A 223 7.05 18.18 -1.09
CA ILE A 223 7.41 16.79 -0.79
C ILE A 223 7.38 16.53 0.72
N VAL A 224 7.90 17.48 1.51
CA VAL A 224 7.86 17.38 2.99
C VAL A 224 6.44 17.24 3.50
N VAL A 225 5.51 18.08 3.00
CA VAL A 225 4.09 18.00 3.39
C VAL A 225 3.49 16.64 3.04
N ILE A 226 3.73 16.14 1.83
CA ILE A 226 3.26 14.80 1.44
C ILE A 226 3.82 13.73 2.38
N MET A 227 5.12 13.76 2.68
CA MET A 227 5.76 12.78 3.57
C MET A 227 5.22 12.86 5.00
N VAL A 228 4.98 14.04 5.53
CA VAL A 228 4.40 14.22 6.87
C VAL A 228 2.97 13.69 6.91
N VAL A 229 2.13 14.05 5.93
CA VAL A 229 0.73 13.57 5.86
C VAL A 229 0.71 12.04 5.76
N VAL A 230 1.47 11.47 4.83
CA VAL A 230 1.52 10.01 4.66
C VAL A 230 2.10 9.32 5.88
N GLY A 231 3.17 9.85 6.46
CA GLY A 231 3.81 9.28 7.66
C GLY A 231 2.84 9.21 8.84
N VAL A 232 2.18 10.31 9.17
CA VAL A 232 1.23 10.36 10.30
C VAL A 232 0.02 9.45 10.05
N VAL A 233 -0.59 9.53 8.86
CA VAL A 233 -1.74 8.68 8.53
C VAL A 233 -1.35 7.20 8.51
N SER A 234 -0.15 6.86 8.02
CA SER A 234 0.32 5.46 8.02
C SER A 234 0.59 4.96 9.43
N THR A 235 1.12 5.79 10.33
CA THR A 235 1.41 5.40 11.71
C THR A 235 0.13 5.06 12.48
N PHE A 236 -0.88 5.92 12.42
CA PHE A 236 -2.06 5.81 13.26
C PHE A 236 -3.31 5.31 12.54
N GLY A 237 -3.43 5.56 11.23
CA GLY A 237 -4.65 5.30 10.46
C GLY A 237 -4.65 4.01 9.65
N LEU A 238 -3.49 3.55 9.14
CA LEU A 238 -3.45 2.40 8.22
C LEU A 238 -3.24 1.04 8.91
N ASN A 239 -3.71 0.89 10.15
CA ASN A 239 -3.61 -0.36 10.92
C ASN A 239 -4.89 -1.22 10.81
N PHE A 240 -5.50 -1.29 9.62
CA PHE A 240 -6.82 -1.91 9.43
C PHE A 240 -6.90 -3.38 9.83
N GLN A 241 -5.85 -4.17 9.65
CA GLN A 241 -5.88 -5.58 10.03
C GLN A 241 -6.11 -5.72 11.53
N LEU A 242 -5.30 -5.04 12.34
CA LEU A 242 -5.42 -5.01 13.79
C LEU A 242 -6.77 -4.43 14.24
N THR A 243 -7.13 -3.24 13.75
CA THR A 243 -8.36 -2.56 14.19
C THR A 243 -9.63 -3.31 13.77
N SER A 244 -9.64 -3.92 12.57
CA SER A 244 -10.79 -4.73 12.12
C SER A 244 -10.92 -6.03 12.90
N ALA A 245 -9.80 -6.68 13.27
CA ALA A 245 -9.81 -7.87 14.13
C ALA A 245 -10.39 -7.55 15.51
N MET A 246 -9.91 -6.46 16.13
CA MET A 246 -10.39 -5.98 17.44
C MET A 246 -11.88 -5.56 17.38
N MET A 247 -12.30 -4.85 16.32
CA MET A 247 -13.71 -4.48 16.15
C MET A 247 -14.60 -5.70 15.96
N ALA A 248 -14.20 -6.66 15.12
CA ALA A 248 -14.98 -7.88 14.91
C ALA A 248 -15.11 -8.68 16.20
N ARG A 249 -13.99 -8.95 16.87
CA ARG A 249 -13.95 -9.82 18.04
C ARG A 249 -14.47 -9.16 19.31
N VAL A 250 -13.92 -8.00 19.65
CA VAL A 250 -14.15 -7.36 20.98
C VAL A 250 -15.40 -6.50 20.96
N GLU A 251 -15.61 -5.69 19.91
CA GLU A 251 -16.72 -4.73 19.86
C GLU A 251 -18.03 -5.39 19.43
N TYR A 252 -17.97 -6.26 18.40
CA TYR A 252 -19.19 -6.85 17.83
C TYR A 252 -19.40 -8.33 18.20
N GLY A 253 -18.47 -8.97 18.93
CA GLY A 253 -18.57 -10.37 19.33
C GLY A 253 -18.65 -11.35 18.15
N LYS A 254 -18.02 -11.01 17.02
CA LYS A 254 -18.07 -11.76 15.78
C LYS A 254 -16.90 -12.75 15.63
N GLY A 255 -17.04 -13.66 14.68
CA GLY A 255 -16.09 -14.73 14.38
C GLY A 255 -15.03 -14.35 13.33
N PRO A 256 -14.19 -15.33 12.94
CA PRO A 256 -13.15 -15.13 11.93
C PRO A 256 -13.71 -14.86 10.53
N GLU A 257 -14.91 -15.37 10.22
CA GLU A 257 -15.57 -15.16 8.94
C GLU A 257 -15.86 -13.67 8.74
N GLU A 258 -16.46 -13.05 9.72
CA GLU A 258 -16.81 -11.64 9.67
C GLU A 258 -15.54 -10.77 9.66
N TYR A 259 -14.50 -11.15 10.41
CA TYR A 259 -13.21 -10.44 10.30
C TYR A 259 -12.64 -10.51 8.88
N GLY A 260 -12.67 -11.70 8.26
CA GLY A 260 -12.23 -11.86 6.87
C GLY A 260 -13.05 -11.03 5.87
N ILE A 261 -14.38 -10.96 6.06
CA ILE A 261 -15.28 -10.14 5.23
C ILE A 261 -14.90 -8.65 5.30
N LEU A 262 -14.58 -8.11 6.48
CA LEU A 262 -14.17 -6.70 6.63
C LEU A 262 -12.97 -6.37 5.75
N GLY A 263 -11.96 -7.25 5.72
CA GLY A 263 -10.78 -7.09 4.86
C GLY A 263 -11.13 -7.07 3.37
N SER A 264 -12.04 -7.93 2.95
CA SER A 264 -12.50 -8.00 1.56
C SER A 264 -13.34 -6.77 1.17
N VAL A 265 -14.22 -6.31 2.04
CA VAL A 265 -15.03 -5.10 1.80
C VAL A 265 -14.15 -3.85 1.72
N LEU A 266 -13.15 -3.72 2.59
CA LEU A 266 -12.15 -2.64 2.51
C LEU A 266 -11.40 -2.68 1.18
N ALA A 267 -11.06 -3.88 0.68
CA ALA A 267 -10.36 -4.05 -0.58
C ALA A 267 -11.21 -3.63 -1.79
N ILE A 268 -12.55 -3.79 -1.75
CA ILE A 268 -13.47 -3.26 -2.78
C ILE A 268 -13.33 -1.74 -2.88
N GLY A 269 -13.37 -1.03 -1.75
CA GLY A 269 -13.17 0.41 -1.71
C GLY A 269 -11.80 0.82 -2.24
N SER A 270 -10.75 0.10 -1.84
CA SER A 270 -9.38 0.33 -2.29
C SER A 270 -9.24 0.13 -3.80
N LEU A 271 -9.80 -0.94 -4.37
CA LEU A 271 -9.78 -1.20 -5.81
C LEU A 271 -10.49 -0.09 -6.60
N THR A 272 -11.64 0.36 -6.11
CA THR A 272 -12.36 1.51 -6.69
C THR A 272 -11.48 2.77 -6.69
N GLY A 273 -10.79 3.03 -5.58
CA GLY A 273 -9.82 4.14 -5.47
C GLY A 273 -8.68 4.04 -6.48
N ALA A 274 -8.12 2.83 -6.70
CA ALA A 274 -7.08 2.57 -7.69
C ALA A 274 -7.57 2.84 -9.13
N LEU A 275 -8.77 2.37 -9.48
CA LEU A 275 -9.36 2.58 -10.79
C LEU A 275 -9.64 4.06 -11.07
N LEU A 276 -10.13 4.79 -10.07
CA LEU A 276 -10.31 6.24 -10.18
C LEU A 276 -8.98 7.00 -10.29
N ALA A 277 -7.93 6.52 -9.60
CA ALA A 277 -6.60 7.11 -9.70
C ALA A 277 -6.00 6.94 -11.10
N ALA A 278 -6.23 5.80 -11.76
CA ALA A 278 -5.74 5.53 -13.12
C ALA A 278 -6.31 6.49 -14.18
N ARG A 279 -7.48 7.11 -13.92
CA ARG A 279 -8.09 8.12 -14.81
C ARG A 279 -7.52 9.52 -14.62
N ARG A 280 -6.63 9.74 -13.64
CA ARG A 280 -6.10 11.07 -13.30
C ARG A 280 -4.74 11.28 -13.94
N GLU A 281 -4.66 12.21 -14.87
CA GLU A 281 -3.41 12.51 -15.60
C GLU A 281 -2.35 13.21 -14.72
N ARG A 282 -2.74 14.09 -13.83
CA ARG A 282 -1.82 14.91 -12.99
C ARG A 282 -2.34 15.04 -11.56
N PRO A 283 -2.00 14.12 -10.65
CA PRO A 283 -2.31 14.31 -9.24
C PRO A 283 -1.50 15.48 -8.67
N ARG A 284 -2.12 16.24 -7.76
CA ARG A 284 -1.54 17.43 -7.12
C ARG A 284 -1.53 17.26 -5.60
N VAL A 285 -0.67 17.99 -4.88
CA VAL A 285 -0.58 17.97 -3.41
C VAL A 285 -1.95 18.18 -2.74
N ARG A 286 -2.80 19.04 -3.30
CA ARG A 286 -4.17 19.26 -2.80
C ARG A 286 -5.03 18.00 -2.80
N LEU A 287 -4.78 17.07 -3.73
CA LEU A 287 -5.50 15.79 -3.75
C LEU A 287 -5.04 14.89 -2.61
N VAL A 288 -3.74 14.91 -2.27
CA VAL A 288 -3.20 14.17 -1.13
C VAL A 288 -3.82 14.68 0.16
N ILE A 289 -3.83 16.00 0.37
CA ILE A 289 -4.42 16.63 1.56
C ILE A 289 -5.93 16.37 1.62
N GLY A 290 -6.65 16.55 0.51
CA GLY A 290 -8.10 16.33 0.46
C GLY A 290 -8.49 14.87 0.68
N SER A 291 -7.72 13.92 0.14
CA SER A 291 -7.99 12.48 0.36
C SER A 291 -7.59 12.02 1.77
N ALA A 292 -6.56 12.63 2.38
CA ALA A 292 -6.22 12.41 3.79
C ALA A 292 -7.33 12.94 4.72
N PHE A 293 -7.91 14.09 4.41
CA PHE A 293 -9.07 14.61 5.15
C PHE A 293 -10.31 13.75 4.95
N ALA A 294 -10.59 13.30 3.71
CA ALA A 294 -11.67 12.36 3.43
C ALA A 294 -11.48 11.04 4.18
N PHE A 295 -10.23 10.55 4.26
CA PHE A 295 -9.88 9.39 5.07
C PHE A 295 -10.20 9.63 6.55
N ALA A 296 -9.81 10.78 7.10
CA ALA A 296 -10.12 11.14 8.49
C ALA A 296 -11.62 11.12 8.77
N VAL A 297 -12.43 11.75 7.91
CA VAL A 297 -13.89 11.81 8.07
C VAL A 297 -14.51 10.40 7.96
N THR A 298 -14.16 9.65 6.92
CA THR A 298 -14.74 8.32 6.71
C THR A 298 -14.33 7.33 7.79
N THR A 299 -13.09 7.40 8.29
CA THR A 299 -12.60 6.58 9.41
C THR A 299 -13.27 6.99 10.73
N GLY A 300 -13.49 8.28 10.95
CA GLY A 300 -14.24 8.78 12.13
C GLY A 300 -15.69 8.32 12.12
N VAL A 301 -16.36 8.40 10.97
CA VAL A 301 -17.72 7.85 10.81
C VAL A 301 -17.71 6.34 11.05
N MET A 302 -16.75 5.60 10.50
CA MET A 302 -16.62 4.15 10.70
C MET A 302 -16.47 3.79 12.17
N ALA A 303 -15.69 4.56 12.96
CA ALA A 303 -15.51 4.33 14.40
C ALA A 303 -16.82 4.45 15.21
N LEU A 304 -17.79 5.24 14.71
CA LEU A 304 -19.07 5.48 15.37
C LEU A 304 -20.18 4.52 14.94
N MET A 305 -19.92 3.59 14.03
CA MET A 305 -20.95 2.67 13.53
C MET A 305 -21.44 1.74 14.64
N PRO A 306 -22.77 1.65 14.85
CA PRO A 306 -23.33 0.89 15.97
C PRO A 306 -23.37 -0.62 15.72
N THR A 307 -23.44 -1.07 14.45
CA THR A 307 -23.55 -2.49 14.10
C THR A 307 -22.43 -2.93 13.19
N TYR A 308 -22.16 -4.24 13.17
CA TYR A 308 -21.16 -4.85 12.28
C TYR A 308 -21.45 -4.53 10.81
N GLU A 309 -22.70 -4.59 10.37
CA GLU A 309 -23.12 -4.36 8.98
C GLU A 309 -22.83 -2.92 8.55
N SER A 310 -23.16 -1.95 9.41
CA SER A 310 -22.88 -0.53 9.15
C SER A 310 -21.38 -0.24 9.14
N PHE A 311 -20.62 -0.90 10.02
CA PHE A 311 -19.16 -0.83 10.05
C PHE A 311 -18.55 -1.42 8.77
N ALA A 312 -19.02 -2.59 8.33
CA ALA A 312 -18.58 -3.23 7.09
C ALA A 312 -18.83 -2.32 5.88
N LEU A 313 -20.00 -1.72 5.77
CA LEU A 313 -20.31 -0.76 4.70
C LEU A 313 -19.39 0.47 4.74
N ALA A 314 -19.07 0.97 5.94
CA ALA A 314 -18.18 2.11 6.13
C ALA A 314 -16.71 1.80 5.72
N CYS A 315 -16.30 0.53 5.67
CA CYS A 315 -14.99 0.13 5.16
C CYS A 315 -14.79 0.52 3.68
N ILE A 316 -15.86 0.59 2.87
CA ILE A 316 -15.77 0.93 1.44
C ILE A 316 -15.21 2.36 1.24
N PRO A 317 -15.82 3.43 1.77
CA PRO A 317 -15.30 4.78 1.61
C PRO A 317 -13.93 4.98 2.28
N VAL A 318 -13.63 4.26 3.37
CA VAL A 318 -12.31 4.28 4.01
C VAL A 318 -11.25 3.68 3.09
N GLY A 319 -11.51 2.51 2.49
CA GLY A 319 -10.62 1.90 1.50
C GLY A 319 -10.38 2.79 0.29
N LEU A 320 -11.43 3.44 -0.23
CA LEU A 320 -11.35 4.37 -1.35
C LEU A 320 -10.49 5.59 -1.02
N ALA A 321 -10.71 6.21 0.14
CA ALA A 321 -9.97 7.41 0.56
C ALA A 321 -8.49 7.08 0.83
N SER A 322 -8.19 5.97 1.53
CA SER A 322 -6.83 5.54 1.84
C SER A 322 -6.02 5.28 0.59
N LEU A 323 -6.54 4.49 -0.37
CA LEU A 323 -5.79 4.19 -1.59
C LEU A 323 -5.69 5.40 -2.53
N THR A 324 -6.70 6.27 -2.56
CA THR A 324 -6.63 7.54 -3.29
C THR A 324 -5.50 8.41 -2.74
N MET A 325 -5.36 8.53 -1.42
CA MET A 325 -4.26 9.27 -0.77
C MET A 325 -2.90 8.68 -1.13
N MET A 326 -2.74 7.36 -0.98
CA MET A 326 -1.47 6.69 -1.24
C MET A 326 -1.03 6.81 -2.71
N THR A 327 -1.94 6.57 -3.64
CA THR A 327 -1.65 6.67 -5.08
C THR A 327 -1.39 8.12 -5.49
N ALA A 328 -2.14 9.09 -4.97
CA ALA A 328 -1.91 10.50 -5.22
C ALA A 328 -0.54 10.95 -4.68
N ALA A 329 -0.16 10.55 -3.45
CA ALA A 329 1.12 10.87 -2.86
C ALA A 329 2.29 10.30 -3.68
N ASN A 330 2.23 9.00 -3.98
CA ASN A 330 3.24 8.30 -4.79
C ASN A 330 3.42 8.97 -6.16
N SER A 331 2.33 9.17 -6.90
CA SER A 331 2.37 9.76 -8.24
C SER A 331 2.82 11.22 -8.21
N THR A 332 2.35 12.02 -7.23
CA THR A 332 2.76 13.44 -7.10
C THR A 332 4.27 13.55 -6.87
N ILE A 333 4.84 12.73 -5.97
CA ILE A 333 6.29 12.72 -5.73
C ILE A 333 7.04 12.28 -7.00
N GLN A 334 6.62 11.17 -7.64
CA GLN A 334 7.30 10.65 -8.83
C GLN A 334 7.31 11.65 -10.00
N MET A 335 6.24 12.43 -10.17
CA MET A 335 6.11 13.39 -11.27
C MET A 335 6.74 14.76 -10.96
N SER A 336 6.90 15.13 -9.68
CA SER A 336 7.43 16.42 -9.27
C SER A 336 8.94 16.44 -9.02
N VAL A 337 9.58 15.27 -8.97
CA VAL A 337 11.02 15.10 -8.65
C VAL A 337 11.82 14.91 -9.91
N ASP A 338 12.98 15.58 -9.98
CA ASP A 338 13.94 15.42 -11.07
C ASP A 338 14.30 13.94 -11.30
N PRO A 339 14.39 13.48 -12.56
CA PRO A 339 14.65 12.07 -12.86
C PRO A 339 15.87 11.49 -12.14
N VAL A 340 16.94 12.27 -11.97
CA VAL A 340 18.20 11.87 -11.29
C VAL A 340 17.96 11.65 -9.78
N MET A 341 17.08 12.44 -9.15
CA MET A 341 16.80 12.38 -7.71
C MET A 341 15.61 11.46 -7.36
N ARG A 342 14.81 11.05 -8.37
CA ARG A 342 13.56 10.31 -8.17
C ARG A 342 13.72 9.06 -7.33
N GLY A 343 14.71 8.22 -7.65
CA GLY A 343 14.97 6.99 -6.90
C GLY A 343 15.29 7.24 -5.42
N ARG A 344 16.07 8.30 -5.12
CA ARG A 344 16.48 8.67 -3.75
C ARG A 344 15.30 9.19 -2.93
N VAL A 345 14.46 10.04 -3.52
CA VAL A 345 13.27 10.58 -2.87
C VAL A 345 12.23 9.50 -2.66
N MET A 346 12.04 8.59 -3.64
CA MET A 346 11.12 7.45 -3.50
C MET A 346 11.57 6.48 -2.42
N SER A 347 12.87 6.25 -2.24
CA SER A 347 13.39 5.44 -1.14
C SER A 347 13.06 6.07 0.22
N LEU A 348 13.21 7.38 0.37
CA LEU A 348 12.81 8.10 1.59
C LEU A 348 11.31 8.03 1.83
N TYR A 349 10.49 8.18 0.78
CA TYR A 349 9.05 8.02 0.86
C TYR A 349 8.66 6.62 1.36
N MET A 350 9.29 5.57 0.83
CA MET A 350 9.06 4.19 1.28
C MET A 350 9.49 3.96 2.73
N ILE A 351 10.60 4.56 3.17
CA ILE A 351 11.03 4.51 4.57
C ILE A 351 9.98 5.14 5.49
N VAL A 352 9.45 6.31 5.13
CA VAL A 352 8.39 6.97 5.90
C VAL A 352 7.12 6.14 5.92
N PHE A 353 6.71 5.62 4.76
CA PHE A 353 5.48 4.86 4.60
C PHE A 353 5.51 3.51 5.34
N LEU A 354 6.54 2.68 5.07
CA LEU A 354 6.67 1.35 5.69
C LEU A 354 7.17 1.42 7.14
N GLY A 355 8.03 2.40 7.45
CA GLY A 355 8.57 2.60 8.78
C GLY A 355 7.53 3.12 9.80
N ALA A 356 6.44 3.65 9.35
CA ALA A 356 5.31 4.05 10.17
C ALA A 356 4.63 2.86 10.88
N THR A 357 4.50 1.72 10.18
CA THR A 357 3.80 0.53 10.68
C THR A 357 4.43 -0.09 11.93
N PRO A 358 5.75 -0.36 12.01
CA PRO A 358 6.36 -0.93 13.22
C PRO A 358 6.19 -0.08 14.47
N VAL A 359 6.09 1.23 14.30
CA VAL A 359 5.87 2.17 15.41
C VAL A 359 4.39 2.29 15.73
N GLY A 360 3.56 2.41 14.69
CA GLY A 360 2.14 2.68 14.82
C GLY A 360 1.34 1.48 15.34
N SER A 361 1.63 0.27 14.86
CA SER A 361 0.82 -0.91 15.21
C SER A 361 0.80 -1.23 16.70
N PRO A 362 1.93 -1.25 17.45
CA PRO A 362 1.88 -1.47 18.89
C PRO A 362 1.17 -0.35 19.65
N LEU A 363 1.34 0.91 19.22
CA LEU A 363 0.67 2.06 19.83
C LEU A 363 -0.84 2.01 19.62
N VAL A 364 -1.28 1.73 18.40
CA VAL A 364 -2.71 1.59 18.06
C VAL A 364 -3.30 0.36 18.78
N GLY A 365 -2.52 -0.73 18.90
CA GLY A 365 -2.90 -1.91 19.67
C GLY A 365 -3.08 -1.60 21.16
N TRP A 366 -2.18 -0.84 21.74
CA TRP A 366 -2.28 -0.37 23.13
C TRP A 366 -3.53 0.51 23.33
N VAL A 367 -3.79 1.44 22.41
CA VAL A 367 -5.02 2.24 22.47
C VAL A 367 -6.27 1.36 22.37
N ALA A 368 -6.25 0.34 21.50
CA ALA A 368 -7.36 -0.61 21.38
C ALA A 368 -7.63 -1.39 22.66
N GLU A 369 -6.57 -1.75 23.39
CA GLU A 369 -6.65 -2.52 24.62
C GLU A 369 -7.10 -1.67 25.82
N VAL A 370 -6.59 -0.44 25.95
CA VAL A 370 -6.85 0.43 27.11
C VAL A 370 -8.14 1.25 26.96
N LEU A 371 -8.37 1.81 25.76
CA LEU A 371 -9.51 2.71 25.51
C LEU A 371 -10.63 2.05 24.68
N GLY A 372 -10.36 0.85 24.15
CA GLY A 372 -11.28 0.10 23.33
C GLY A 372 -11.04 0.25 21.82
N PRO A 373 -11.56 -0.71 21.01
CA PRO A 373 -11.29 -0.78 19.57
C PRO A 373 -11.76 0.46 18.78
N ARG A 374 -12.85 1.11 19.20
CA ARG A 374 -13.36 2.35 18.58
C ARG A 374 -12.37 3.49 18.69
N TRP A 375 -11.69 3.64 19.83
CA TRP A 375 -10.67 4.66 20.02
C TRP A 375 -9.40 4.39 19.23
N ALA A 376 -9.05 3.13 19.00
CA ALA A 376 -7.94 2.77 18.11
C ALA A 376 -8.17 3.27 16.66
N ILE A 377 -9.41 3.22 16.20
CA ILE A 377 -9.80 3.82 14.92
C ILE A 377 -9.89 5.34 15.04
N GLY A 378 -10.44 5.85 16.15
CA GLY A 378 -10.62 7.26 16.44
C GLY A 378 -9.31 8.05 16.45
N ILE A 379 -8.23 7.50 17.04
CA ILE A 379 -6.92 8.17 17.03
C ILE A 379 -6.36 8.29 15.60
N GLY A 380 -6.59 7.30 14.75
CA GLY A 380 -6.25 7.35 13.33
C GLY A 380 -7.02 8.46 12.60
N SER A 381 -8.32 8.60 12.88
CA SER A 381 -9.17 9.67 12.33
C SER A 381 -8.71 11.05 12.81
N ILE A 382 -8.54 11.23 14.12
CA ILE A 382 -8.13 12.51 14.72
C ILE A 382 -6.77 12.97 14.19
N THR A 383 -5.77 12.09 14.20
CA THR A 383 -4.42 12.41 13.71
C THR A 383 -4.40 12.73 12.21
N ALA A 384 -5.18 11.99 11.41
CA ALA A 384 -5.35 12.27 9.99
C ALA A 384 -6.06 13.61 9.75
N ALA A 385 -7.08 13.96 10.54
CA ALA A 385 -7.74 15.26 10.48
C ALA A 385 -6.77 16.39 10.84
N LEU A 386 -6.05 16.28 11.96
CA LEU A 386 -5.09 17.27 12.41
C LEU A 386 -3.98 17.52 11.39
N VAL A 387 -3.37 16.45 10.86
CA VAL A 387 -2.29 16.59 9.88
C VAL A 387 -2.78 17.14 8.55
N SER A 388 -3.97 16.75 8.08
CA SER A 388 -4.52 17.24 6.83
C SER A 388 -4.96 18.69 6.92
N VAL A 389 -5.59 19.11 8.03
CA VAL A 389 -5.95 20.50 8.29
C VAL A 389 -4.69 21.36 8.47
N GLY A 390 -3.72 20.90 9.24
CA GLY A 390 -2.42 21.58 9.40
C GLY A 390 -1.69 21.74 8.07
N ALA A 391 -1.66 20.70 7.24
CA ALA A 391 -1.10 20.76 5.90
C ALA A 391 -1.87 21.72 4.98
N ALA A 392 -3.20 21.76 5.08
CA ALA A 392 -4.04 22.69 4.31
C ALA A 392 -3.77 24.16 4.72
N ILE A 393 -3.75 24.45 6.02
CA ILE A 393 -3.45 25.79 6.55
C ILE A 393 -2.06 26.24 6.11
N TRP A 394 -1.07 25.34 6.27
CA TRP A 394 0.29 25.61 5.85
C TRP A 394 0.40 25.86 4.34
N ALA A 395 -0.26 25.04 3.50
CA ALA A 395 -0.30 25.19 2.06
C ALA A 395 -0.93 26.54 1.64
N VAL A 396 -2.05 26.93 2.28
CA VAL A 396 -2.69 28.23 2.03
C VAL A 396 -1.75 29.39 2.36
N ARG A 397 -1.08 29.35 3.52
CA ARG A 397 -0.15 30.40 3.96
C ARG A 397 1.11 30.47 3.10
N ARG A 398 1.70 29.33 2.74
CA ARG A 398 2.98 29.28 2.03
C ARG A 398 2.85 29.54 0.54
N TRP A 399 1.75 29.08 -0.06
CA TRP A 399 1.51 29.21 -1.50
C TRP A 399 0.57 30.35 -1.86
N ASN A 400 0.22 31.23 -0.91
CA ASN A 400 -0.69 32.37 -1.12
C ASN A 400 -1.95 31.98 -1.90
N LEU A 401 -2.57 30.86 -1.52
CA LEU A 401 -3.72 30.32 -2.22
C LEU A 401 -4.97 31.14 -1.88
N GLN A 402 -5.61 31.74 -2.87
CA GLN A 402 -6.97 32.26 -2.71
C GLN A 402 -7.98 31.15 -3.00
N VAL A 403 -8.73 30.76 -1.97
CA VAL A 403 -9.87 29.86 -2.12
C VAL A 403 -11.11 30.72 -2.34
N ARG A 404 -11.66 30.73 -3.58
CA ARG A 404 -12.93 31.40 -3.90
C ARG A 404 -14.00 30.36 -4.11
N TYR A 405 -15.09 30.44 -3.35
CA TYR A 405 -16.27 29.63 -3.55
C TYR A 405 -17.20 30.35 -4.56
N ARG A 406 -17.56 29.68 -5.65
CA ARG A 406 -18.51 30.17 -6.66
C ARG A 406 -19.81 29.36 -6.58
N VAL A 407 -20.92 30.04 -6.23
CA VAL A 407 -22.21 29.39 -6.00
C VAL A 407 -22.86 28.92 -7.34
N LEU A 408 -22.61 29.62 -8.42
CA LEU A 408 -23.34 29.47 -9.70
C LEU A 408 -22.51 28.89 -10.88
N GLN A 409 -21.20 28.65 -10.71
CA GLN A 409 -20.34 28.17 -11.80
C GLN A 409 -19.55 26.90 -11.39
N ARG A 410 -19.43 25.93 -12.29
CA ARG A 410 -18.54 24.77 -12.07
C ARG A 410 -17.12 25.10 -12.59
N PRO A 411 -16.04 24.73 -11.88
CA PRO A 411 -16.04 24.11 -10.55
C PRO A 411 -16.38 25.12 -9.43
N ARG A 412 -17.19 24.69 -8.45
CA ARG A 412 -17.65 25.52 -7.33
C ARG A 412 -16.53 26.02 -6.42
N LEU A 413 -15.40 25.30 -6.35
CA LEU A 413 -14.19 25.64 -5.60
C LEU A 413 -13.05 25.96 -6.57
N LEU A 414 -12.66 27.24 -6.60
CA LEU A 414 -11.53 27.72 -7.39
C LEU A 414 -10.36 28.01 -6.45
N VAL A 415 -9.29 27.24 -6.58
CA VAL A 415 -8.02 27.46 -5.86
C VAL A 415 -7.02 28.05 -6.84
N ARG A 416 -6.64 29.30 -6.66
CA ARG A 416 -5.69 30.02 -7.51
C ARG A 416 -4.38 30.28 -6.74
N TYR A 417 -3.26 29.97 -7.39
CA TYR A 417 -1.93 30.33 -6.88
C TYR A 417 -1.66 31.81 -7.18
N LEU A 418 -1.15 32.54 -6.19
CA LEU A 418 -0.80 33.96 -6.33
C LEU A 418 0.71 34.21 -6.51
N ASP A 419 1.52 33.15 -6.53
CA ASP A 419 2.97 33.29 -6.67
C ASP A 419 3.40 33.58 -8.13
N ALA A 420 4.16 34.67 -8.27
CA ALA A 420 4.56 35.24 -9.56
C ALA A 420 5.54 34.40 -10.41
N GLY A 421 6.08 33.28 -9.87
CA GLY A 421 7.04 32.43 -10.59
C GLY A 421 6.44 31.40 -11.53
N THR A 422 5.20 30.94 -11.26
CA THR A 422 4.43 30.06 -12.14
C THR A 422 3.41 30.81 -12.99
N SER A 423 3.14 32.05 -12.66
CA SER A 423 2.14 32.91 -13.29
C SER A 423 2.60 33.43 -14.67
N ALA A 424 3.88 33.52 -14.96
CA ALA A 424 4.35 34.03 -16.26
C ALA A 424 4.09 33.03 -17.40
N GLU A 425 4.28 31.73 -17.16
CA GLU A 425 3.97 30.72 -18.18
C GLU A 425 2.46 30.44 -18.30
N ASP A 426 1.72 30.44 -17.18
CA ASP A 426 0.27 30.28 -17.22
C ASP A 426 -0.43 31.56 -17.73
N ALA A 427 0.08 32.73 -17.43
CA ALA A 427 -0.39 34.01 -18.00
C ALA A 427 -0.09 34.09 -19.49
N ALA A 428 1.09 33.66 -19.94
CA ALA A 428 1.43 33.58 -21.35
C ALA A 428 0.56 32.57 -22.12
N ARG A 429 0.23 31.43 -21.51
CA ARG A 429 -0.71 30.45 -22.08
C ARG A 429 -2.15 30.92 -22.09
N ASP A 430 -2.61 31.66 -21.08
CA ASP A 430 -3.96 32.25 -21.07
C ASP A 430 -4.05 33.43 -22.05
N GLU A 431 -2.99 34.19 -22.22
CA GLU A 431 -2.92 35.28 -23.22
C GLU A 431 -2.86 34.70 -24.66
N THR A 432 -2.14 33.62 -24.88
CA THR A 432 -2.13 32.90 -26.17
C THR A 432 -3.51 32.30 -26.49
N ARG A 433 -4.20 31.73 -25.49
CA ARG A 433 -5.59 31.24 -25.66
C ARG A 433 -6.61 32.36 -25.93
N ARG A 434 -6.42 33.53 -25.31
CA ARG A 434 -7.28 34.69 -25.58
C ARG A 434 -7.07 35.25 -26.99
N ARG A 435 -5.82 35.28 -27.47
CA ARG A 435 -5.49 35.70 -28.83
C ARG A 435 -6.05 34.73 -29.87
N LEU A 436 -5.89 33.43 -29.67
CA LEU A 436 -6.47 32.41 -30.55
C LEU A 436 -7.99 32.43 -30.57
N GLY A 437 -8.65 32.66 -29.43
CA GLY A 437 -10.11 32.79 -29.37
C GLY A 437 -10.63 34.13 -29.90
N ALA A 438 -9.82 35.17 -29.93
CA ALA A 438 -10.16 36.44 -30.55
C ALA A 438 -10.01 36.41 -32.08
N ASP A 439 -8.99 35.71 -32.58
CA ASP A 439 -8.77 35.46 -34.01
C ASP A 439 -9.89 34.61 -34.62
N ASP A 440 -10.34 33.56 -33.90
CA ASP A 440 -11.51 32.73 -34.31
C ASP A 440 -12.83 33.54 -34.34
N ALA A 441 -12.98 34.52 -33.43
CA ALA A 441 -14.16 35.38 -33.39
C ALA A 441 -14.12 36.46 -34.48
N GLU A 442 -12.95 36.93 -34.84
CA GLU A 442 -12.75 37.92 -35.93
C GLU A 442 -12.93 37.28 -37.32
N ASP A 443 -12.46 36.03 -37.47
CA ASP A 443 -12.66 35.26 -38.68
C ASP A 443 -14.15 34.86 -38.88
N ALA A 444 -14.84 34.53 -37.77
CA ALA A 444 -16.28 34.29 -37.84
C ALA A 444 -17.11 35.55 -38.19
N ALA A 445 -16.62 36.75 -37.73
CA ALA A 445 -17.27 38.02 -38.02
C ALA A 445 -17.01 38.52 -39.46
N ARG A 446 -15.92 38.07 -40.11
CA ARG A 446 -15.60 38.37 -41.54
C ARG A 446 -16.29 37.40 -42.51
N ALA A 447 -16.77 36.25 -42.00
CA ALA A 447 -17.47 35.23 -42.78
C ALA A 447 -19.00 35.40 -42.77
N ALA A 448 -19.56 36.30 -41.95
CA ALA A 448 -20.94 36.72 -41.88
C ALA A 448 -21.16 38.09 -42.57
#